data_ccd4082344f3e3b995c62caf553106d8
#
_entry.id   ccd4082344f3e3b995c62caf553106d8
#
_cell.length_a   1.000
_cell.length_b   1.000
_cell.length_c   1.000
_cell.angle_alpha   90.00
_cell.angle_beta   90.00
_cell.angle_gamma   90.00
#
_symmetry.space_group_name_H-M   'P 1'
#
loop_
_entity.id
_entity.type
_entity.pdbx_description
1 polymer ?
#
loop_
_entity_poly.entity_id
_entity_poly.type
_entity_poly.pdbx_seq_one_letter_code
_entity_poly.pdbx_strand_id
1 'polypeptide(L)'
;MTYKSASGPGHLLETAVAVHSAIFIIGVSWAFGGNADWVRTPVSVWGSVGMMLTLLLVADKGARRRIIAGTLTWAIPVMALSLLVGVSCLTHGLKSVAFGQESFLMPLRIDWWIPSAARPDVALRSLWLFDGFFFSSLNIALAVGRRGVIRIVLGIIVANALVLSVFGTIQKLVGSTGIYFGAVKSPQDYFFASFVYDNHWGAFMIIMVGTCIGLVLRYARGSGNEGFFHGPAFAGVVAVSLMAISIPLSGSRACTLQLALLLVIAIINGVPQISRALRLSGASPAAAKAAMILTCIVVGCGIWFVAGSVIQSRAVKTRDQVAAMWAQRGIGSRSILYHDTWRMARARPIYGWGMGSFPTIFFFYNTQESKIDRIPVVYHDAHSDWLQSVAEIGFAGTALIGCSVLLPARAIRRKKVTPIPYFIFTGLALVSAYAWVEFPFGNAAVVLAWWLCFFCAVQYLRLSAPPETPVPA
;
A
#
# COMPACT_ATOMS: atom_id res chain seq x y z
N MET A 1 20.16 32.69 -22.07
CA MET A 1 20.65 31.31 -22.26
C MET A 1 19.46 30.44 -22.62
N THR A 2 19.33 30.14 -23.89
CA THR A 2 18.24 29.32 -24.46
C THR A 2 18.36 27.88 -23.98
N TYR A 3 17.40 27.45 -23.21
CA TYR A 3 17.26 26.06 -22.76
C TYR A 3 16.96 25.19 -23.99
N LYS A 4 17.96 24.51 -24.54
CA LYS A 4 17.76 23.47 -25.53
C LYS A 4 16.89 22.39 -24.90
N SER A 5 15.65 22.25 -25.36
CA SER A 5 14.77 21.13 -25.01
C SER A 5 15.44 19.86 -25.51
N ALA A 6 15.96 19.07 -24.59
CA ALA A 6 16.48 17.76 -24.91
C ALA A 6 15.30 16.80 -25.17
N SER A 7 14.78 16.84 -26.39
CA SER A 7 13.91 15.80 -26.96
C SER A 7 14.76 14.59 -27.35
N GLY A 8 15.32 13.89 -26.33
CA GLY A 8 16.04 12.65 -26.55
C GLY A 8 15.20 11.42 -26.15
N PRO A 9 15.56 10.21 -26.58
CA PRO A 9 14.85 8.96 -26.24
C PRO A 9 14.60 8.78 -24.74
N GLY A 10 15.45 9.33 -23.88
CA GLY A 10 15.26 9.31 -22.43
C GLY A 10 14.04 10.09 -21.91
N HIS A 11 13.55 11.09 -22.64
CA HIS A 11 12.33 11.84 -22.26
C HIS A 11 11.06 11.03 -22.58
N LEU A 12 11.08 10.28 -23.68
CA LEU A 12 9.96 9.41 -24.08
C LEU A 12 9.74 8.29 -23.05
N LEU A 13 10.81 7.63 -22.61
CA LEU A 13 10.77 6.56 -21.62
C LEU A 13 10.35 7.09 -20.23
N GLU A 14 10.83 8.29 -19.83
CA GLU A 14 10.38 8.95 -18.58
C GLU A 14 8.87 9.18 -18.62
N THR A 15 8.35 9.68 -19.74
CA THR A 15 6.92 9.93 -19.93
C THR A 15 6.13 8.62 -19.94
N ALA A 16 6.61 7.60 -20.67
CA ALA A 16 5.96 6.29 -20.74
C ALA A 16 5.84 5.64 -19.36
N VAL A 17 6.91 5.71 -18.54
CA VAL A 17 6.90 5.21 -17.16
C VAL A 17 5.91 5.97 -16.29
N ALA A 18 5.88 7.30 -16.37
CA ALA A 18 4.96 8.12 -15.58
C ALA A 18 3.49 7.83 -15.95
N VAL A 19 3.19 7.74 -17.24
CA VAL A 19 1.84 7.44 -17.75
C VAL A 19 1.44 6.00 -17.37
N HIS A 20 2.32 5.01 -17.59
CA HIS A 20 2.07 3.63 -17.19
C HIS A 20 1.75 3.53 -15.71
N SER A 21 2.56 4.13 -14.84
CA SER A 21 2.36 4.09 -13.39
C SER A 21 1.03 4.72 -12.97
N ALA A 22 0.66 5.85 -13.57
CA ALA A 22 -0.61 6.53 -13.29
C ALA A 22 -1.82 5.68 -13.73
N ILE A 23 -1.81 5.17 -14.97
CA ILE A 23 -2.91 4.33 -15.48
C ILE A 23 -3.00 3.03 -14.67
N PHE A 24 -1.87 2.43 -14.29
CA PHE A 24 -1.85 1.16 -13.57
C PHE A 24 -2.53 1.29 -12.20
N ILE A 25 -2.16 2.28 -11.39
CA ILE A 25 -2.79 2.46 -10.07
C ILE A 25 -4.26 2.87 -10.17
N ILE A 26 -4.63 3.69 -11.15
CA ILE A 26 -6.03 4.04 -11.42
C ILE A 26 -6.81 2.77 -11.78
N GLY A 27 -6.35 2.01 -12.77
CA GLY A 27 -7.03 0.80 -13.22
C GLY A 27 -7.23 -0.22 -12.10
N VAL A 28 -6.16 -0.53 -11.35
CA VAL A 28 -6.22 -1.50 -10.25
C VAL A 28 -7.15 -1.02 -9.12
N SER A 29 -7.10 0.27 -8.75
CA SER A 29 -7.93 0.79 -7.66
C SER A 29 -9.42 0.81 -8.03
N TRP A 30 -9.78 1.11 -9.27
CA TRP A 30 -11.17 1.02 -9.73
C TRP A 30 -11.63 -0.43 -9.95
N ALA A 31 -10.77 -1.33 -10.37
CA ALA A 31 -11.10 -2.75 -10.60
C ALA A 31 -11.15 -3.55 -9.28
N PHE A 32 -12.10 -3.24 -8.40
CA PHE A 32 -12.31 -3.90 -7.09
C PHE A 32 -11.08 -3.89 -6.17
N GLY A 33 -10.22 -2.86 -6.28
CA GLY A 33 -8.92 -2.84 -5.62
C GLY A 33 -7.98 -3.95 -6.10
N GLY A 34 -8.27 -4.58 -7.24
CA GLY A 34 -7.53 -5.72 -7.78
C GLY A 34 -7.81 -7.05 -7.07
N ASN A 35 -8.91 -7.15 -6.31
CA ASN A 35 -9.15 -8.30 -5.43
C ASN A 35 -10.08 -9.37 -6.04
N ALA A 36 -10.80 -9.04 -7.12
CA ALA A 36 -11.62 -10.03 -7.81
C ALA A 36 -10.73 -10.98 -8.63
N ASP A 37 -11.03 -12.29 -8.60
CA ASP A 37 -10.17 -13.30 -9.23
C ASP A 37 -9.94 -13.05 -10.73
N TRP A 38 -11.00 -12.66 -11.45
CA TRP A 38 -10.90 -12.36 -12.87
C TRP A 38 -10.06 -11.11 -13.17
N VAL A 39 -9.92 -10.17 -12.20
CA VAL A 39 -9.13 -8.93 -12.35
C VAL A 39 -7.64 -9.22 -12.23
N ARG A 40 -7.23 -10.24 -11.49
CA ARG A 40 -5.82 -10.55 -11.25
C ARG A 40 -5.05 -10.80 -12.55
N THR A 41 -5.64 -11.51 -13.52
CA THR A 41 -4.98 -11.76 -14.80
C THR A 41 -4.77 -10.48 -15.63
N PRO A 42 -5.79 -9.65 -15.92
CA PRO A 42 -5.58 -8.35 -16.57
C PRO A 42 -4.56 -7.45 -15.87
N VAL A 43 -4.57 -7.43 -14.54
CA VAL A 43 -3.62 -6.65 -13.73
C VAL A 43 -2.19 -7.18 -13.90
N SER A 44 -1.99 -8.51 -13.91
CA SER A 44 -0.68 -9.11 -14.15
C SER A 44 -0.18 -8.86 -15.57
N VAL A 45 -1.07 -8.95 -16.57
CA VAL A 45 -0.74 -8.60 -17.97
C VAL A 45 -0.29 -7.14 -18.07
N TRP A 46 -1.02 -6.22 -17.43
CA TRP A 46 -0.61 -4.81 -17.40
C TRP A 46 0.70 -4.60 -16.64
N GLY A 47 0.94 -5.35 -15.56
CA GLY A 47 2.23 -5.38 -14.85
C GLY A 47 3.38 -5.84 -15.74
N SER A 48 3.14 -6.76 -16.69
CA SER A 48 4.14 -7.20 -17.68
C SER A 48 4.60 -6.06 -18.60
N VAL A 49 3.73 -5.08 -18.90
CA VAL A 49 4.13 -3.86 -19.61
C VAL A 49 5.18 -3.09 -18.80
N GLY A 50 5.00 -3.00 -17.48
CA GLY A 50 5.99 -2.41 -16.56
C GLY A 50 7.33 -3.16 -16.59
N MET A 51 7.30 -4.50 -16.59
CA MET A 51 8.50 -5.33 -16.70
C MET A 51 9.19 -5.12 -18.05
N MET A 52 8.44 -5.02 -19.14
CA MET A 52 8.98 -4.70 -20.46
C MET A 52 9.62 -3.31 -20.50
N LEU A 53 8.99 -2.30 -19.87
CA LEU A 53 9.60 -0.98 -19.74
C LEU A 53 10.93 -1.04 -18.98
N THR A 54 11.06 -1.91 -17.97
CA THR A 54 12.34 -2.12 -17.27
C THR A 54 13.40 -2.63 -18.23
N LEU A 55 13.08 -3.61 -19.08
CA LEU A 55 14.01 -4.14 -20.07
C LEU A 55 14.42 -3.07 -21.10
N LEU A 56 13.48 -2.27 -21.58
CA LEU A 56 13.76 -1.16 -22.50
C LEU A 56 14.68 -0.10 -21.86
N LEU A 57 14.46 0.22 -20.58
CA LEU A 57 15.32 1.14 -19.84
C LEU A 57 16.74 0.60 -19.68
N VAL A 58 16.91 -0.69 -19.44
CA VAL A 58 18.24 -1.34 -19.34
C VAL A 58 18.91 -1.41 -20.72
N ALA A 59 18.15 -1.56 -21.79
CA ALA A 59 18.67 -1.59 -23.16
C ALA A 59 19.10 -0.21 -23.67
N ASP A 60 18.51 0.88 -23.18
CA ASP A 60 18.84 2.24 -23.59
C ASP A 60 20.26 2.63 -23.14
N LYS A 61 21.16 2.84 -24.12
CA LYS A 61 22.57 3.19 -23.89
C LYS A 61 22.72 4.51 -23.10
N GLY A 62 21.80 5.46 -23.24
CA GLY A 62 21.82 6.75 -22.55
C GLY A 62 21.43 6.63 -21.07
N ALA A 63 20.44 5.79 -20.77
CA ALA A 63 20.00 5.48 -19.42
C ALA A 63 20.92 4.48 -18.70
N ARG A 64 21.52 3.54 -19.44
CA ARG A 64 22.30 2.42 -18.92
C ARG A 64 23.40 2.83 -17.92
N ARG A 65 24.14 3.92 -18.17
CA ARG A 65 25.19 4.39 -17.24
C ARG A 65 24.61 4.87 -15.90
N ARG A 66 23.42 5.47 -15.90
CA ARG A 66 22.72 5.92 -14.68
C ARG A 66 22.08 4.77 -13.93
N ILE A 67 21.58 3.79 -14.66
CA ILE A 67 20.83 2.63 -14.15
C ILE A 67 21.78 1.61 -13.51
N ILE A 68 22.89 1.29 -14.17
CA ILE A 68 23.87 0.31 -13.67
C ILE A 68 24.63 0.85 -12.45
N ALA A 69 24.80 2.16 -12.31
CA ALA A 69 25.51 2.78 -11.21
C ALA A 69 24.78 2.73 -9.84
N GLY A 70 23.96 1.73 -9.59
CA GLY A 70 23.44 1.42 -8.26
C GLY A 70 21.94 1.23 -8.12
N THR A 71 21.11 1.62 -9.12
CA THR A 71 19.65 1.48 -8.98
C THR A 71 19.17 0.08 -9.38
N LEU A 72 19.81 -0.54 -10.37
CA LEU A 72 19.44 -1.91 -10.79
C LEU A 72 19.74 -2.95 -9.70
N THR A 73 20.72 -2.68 -8.82
CA THR A 73 21.01 -3.55 -7.68
C THR A 73 19.83 -3.68 -6.71
N TRP A 74 18.87 -2.75 -6.75
CA TRP A 74 17.65 -2.81 -5.93
C TRP A 74 16.67 -3.89 -6.42
N ALA A 75 16.80 -4.34 -7.66
CA ALA A 75 16.04 -5.46 -8.20
C ALA A 75 16.57 -6.82 -7.73
N ILE A 76 17.84 -6.92 -7.30
CA ILE A 76 18.49 -8.20 -6.96
C ILE A 76 17.70 -9.02 -5.94
N PRO A 77 17.22 -8.45 -4.81
CA PRO A 77 16.45 -9.24 -3.85
C PRO A 77 15.15 -9.80 -4.43
N VAL A 78 14.45 -9.03 -5.27
CA VAL A 78 13.22 -9.49 -5.92
C VAL A 78 13.53 -10.54 -7.00
N MET A 79 14.58 -10.36 -7.78
CA MET A 79 15.03 -11.39 -8.73
C MET A 79 15.43 -12.69 -8.01
N ALA A 80 16.08 -12.58 -6.85
CA ALA A 80 16.39 -13.75 -6.01
C ALA A 80 15.13 -14.41 -5.44
N LEU A 81 14.12 -13.63 -5.05
CA LEU A 81 12.81 -14.13 -4.65
C LEU A 81 12.12 -14.86 -5.81
N SER A 82 12.12 -14.26 -7.01
CA SER A 82 11.53 -14.86 -8.20
C SER A 82 12.21 -16.18 -8.56
N LEU A 83 13.53 -16.22 -8.46
CA LEU A 83 14.29 -17.47 -8.63
C LEU A 83 13.93 -18.51 -7.56
N LEU A 84 13.85 -18.10 -6.28
CA LEU A 84 13.47 -18.98 -5.18
C LEU A 84 12.08 -19.57 -5.39
N VAL A 85 11.09 -18.76 -5.74
CA VAL A 85 9.73 -19.23 -6.02
C VAL A 85 9.71 -20.13 -7.24
N GLY A 86 10.43 -19.79 -8.31
CA GLY A 86 10.55 -20.62 -9.52
C GLY A 86 11.16 -21.99 -9.20
N VAL A 87 12.25 -22.04 -8.44
CA VAL A 87 12.87 -23.32 -7.98
C VAL A 87 11.92 -24.10 -7.09
N SER A 88 11.20 -23.43 -6.19
CA SER A 88 10.21 -24.08 -5.33
C SER A 88 9.08 -24.77 -6.13
N CYS A 89 8.74 -24.25 -7.29
CA CYS A 89 7.72 -24.85 -8.16
C CYS A 89 8.17 -26.15 -8.85
N LEU A 90 9.46 -26.46 -8.86
CA LEU A 90 9.97 -27.73 -9.38
C LEU A 90 9.70 -28.91 -8.44
N THR A 91 9.47 -28.64 -7.16
CA THR A 91 9.19 -29.66 -6.15
C THR A 91 7.77 -29.45 -5.63
N HIS A 92 6.87 -30.40 -5.90
CA HIS A 92 5.48 -30.31 -5.47
C HIS A 92 5.34 -30.63 -3.97
N GLY A 93 4.77 -29.72 -3.19
CA GLY A 93 4.52 -29.90 -1.77
C GLY A 93 3.28 -30.73 -1.42
N LEU A 94 2.39 -30.94 -2.39
CA LEU A 94 1.16 -31.73 -2.28
C LEU A 94 1.10 -32.79 -3.37
N LYS A 95 0.44 -33.92 -3.06
CA LYS A 95 -0.01 -34.91 -4.05
C LYS A 95 -1.52 -35.04 -3.99
N SER A 96 -2.13 -35.31 -5.13
CA SER A 96 -3.52 -35.74 -5.20
C SER A 96 -3.59 -37.25 -5.00
N VAL A 97 -4.45 -37.69 -4.09
CA VAL A 97 -4.72 -39.09 -3.82
C VAL A 97 -6.19 -39.33 -4.15
N ALA A 98 -6.46 -40.20 -5.10
CA ALA A 98 -7.83 -40.61 -5.45
C ALA A 98 -8.35 -41.63 -4.43
N PHE A 99 -9.57 -41.39 -3.95
CA PHE A 99 -10.33 -42.33 -3.15
C PHE A 99 -11.73 -42.49 -3.71
N GLY A 100 -11.99 -43.53 -4.44
CA GLY A 100 -13.21 -43.67 -5.23
C GLY A 100 -13.31 -42.63 -6.36
N GLN A 101 -14.39 -41.87 -6.40
CA GLN A 101 -14.59 -40.77 -7.37
C GLN A 101 -14.05 -39.42 -6.84
N GLU A 102 -13.59 -39.35 -5.60
CA GLU A 102 -13.10 -38.13 -4.99
C GLU A 102 -11.57 -38.09 -5.00
N SER A 103 -11.00 -36.88 -5.05
CA SER A 103 -9.56 -36.68 -4.95
C SER A 103 -9.25 -35.75 -3.77
N PHE A 104 -8.31 -36.17 -2.95
CA PHE A 104 -7.85 -35.43 -1.77
C PHE A 104 -6.43 -34.95 -1.95
N LEU A 105 -6.16 -33.74 -1.49
CA LEU A 105 -4.78 -33.21 -1.44
C LEU A 105 -4.12 -33.66 -0.13
N MET A 106 -2.95 -34.25 -0.25
CA MET A 106 -2.15 -34.68 0.91
C MET A 106 -0.78 -34.00 0.89
N PRO A 107 -0.30 -33.43 2.01
CA PRO A 107 1.04 -32.90 2.12
C PRO A 107 2.07 -34.02 1.93
N LEU A 108 3.07 -33.76 1.08
CA LEU A 108 4.23 -34.65 0.95
C LEU A 108 5.21 -34.37 2.08
N ARG A 109 5.82 -35.46 2.58
CA ARG A 109 6.99 -35.35 3.48
C ARG A 109 8.18 -34.91 2.61
N ILE A 110 8.51 -33.62 2.68
CA ILE A 110 9.69 -33.04 2.06
C ILE A 110 10.52 -32.43 3.18
N ASP A 111 11.81 -32.61 3.13
CA ASP A 111 12.68 -31.99 4.10
C ASP A 111 12.54 -30.48 4.10
N TRP A 112 12.50 -29.89 5.29
CA TRP A 112 12.23 -28.45 5.48
C TRP A 112 13.26 -27.52 4.83
N TRP A 113 14.41 -28.03 4.44
CA TRP A 113 15.48 -27.31 3.74
C TRP A 113 15.40 -27.41 2.21
N ILE A 114 14.46 -28.19 1.66
CA ILE A 114 14.21 -28.28 0.22
C ILE A 114 13.13 -27.27 -0.18
N PRO A 115 13.43 -26.33 -1.10
CA PRO A 115 12.41 -25.44 -1.65
C PRO A 115 11.31 -26.24 -2.33
N SER A 116 10.06 -25.97 -1.98
CA SER A 116 8.91 -26.65 -2.57
C SER A 116 7.67 -25.77 -2.54
N ALA A 117 6.78 -25.90 -3.51
CA ALA A 117 5.51 -25.21 -3.55
C ALA A 117 4.34 -26.21 -3.44
N ALA A 118 3.42 -25.94 -2.51
CA ALA A 118 2.20 -26.73 -2.39
C ALA A 118 1.31 -26.59 -3.62
N ARG A 119 1.23 -25.37 -4.17
CA ARG A 119 0.44 -25.00 -5.33
C ARG A 119 1.31 -24.19 -6.31
N PRO A 120 2.11 -24.87 -7.18
CA PRO A 120 2.98 -24.20 -8.14
C PRO A 120 2.25 -23.22 -9.07
N ASP A 121 1.03 -23.57 -9.49
CA ASP A 121 0.16 -22.74 -10.32
C ASP A 121 -0.20 -21.41 -9.64
N VAL A 122 -0.56 -21.47 -8.35
CA VAL A 122 -0.88 -20.27 -7.53
C VAL A 122 0.38 -19.47 -7.25
N ALA A 123 1.49 -20.15 -6.94
CA ALA A 123 2.76 -19.50 -6.63
C ALA A 123 3.27 -18.67 -7.82
N LEU A 124 3.24 -19.21 -9.02
CA LEU A 124 3.66 -18.51 -10.24
C LEU A 124 2.73 -17.33 -10.57
N ARG A 125 1.41 -17.48 -10.40
CA ARG A 125 0.47 -16.36 -10.61
C ARG A 125 0.68 -15.24 -9.60
N SER A 126 0.89 -15.59 -8.33
CA SER A 126 1.15 -14.60 -7.27
C SER A 126 2.49 -13.88 -7.49
N LEU A 127 3.51 -14.61 -7.90
CA LEU A 127 4.81 -14.05 -8.27
C LEU A 127 4.69 -13.10 -9.46
N TRP A 128 3.99 -13.50 -10.53
CA TRP A 128 3.79 -12.68 -11.71
C TRP A 128 3.13 -11.34 -11.35
N LEU A 129 2.11 -11.38 -10.50
CA LEU A 129 1.44 -10.17 -10.01
C LEU A 129 2.38 -9.28 -9.18
N PHE A 130 3.14 -9.88 -8.26
CA PHE A 130 4.09 -9.17 -7.40
C PHE A 130 5.22 -8.52 -8.21
N ASP A 131 5.84 -9.28 -9.13
CA ASP A 131 6.91 -8.77 -10.00
C ASP A 131 6.40 -7.63 -10.88
N GLY A 132 5.18 -7.73 -11.42
CA GLY A 132 4.53 -6.66 -12.17
C GLY A 132 4.41 -5.37 -11.37
N PHE A 133 4.01 -5.44 -10.09
CA PHE A 133 3.92 -4.26 -9.21
C PHE A 133 5.27 -3.68 -8.87
N PHE A 134 6.21 -4.54 -8.50
CA PHE A 134 7.56 -4.11 -8.11
C PHE A 134 8.29 -3.44 -9.25
N PHE A 135 8.41 -4.08 -10.42
CA PHE A 135 9.14 -3.54 -11.56
C PHE A 135 8.48 -2.31 -12.15
N SER A 136 7.14 -2.26 -12.24
CA SER A 136 6.42 -1.04 -12.65
C SER A 136 6.76 0.14 -11.73
N SER A 137 6.84 -0.09 -10.43
CA SER A 137 7.15 0.95 -9.44
C SER A 137 8.63 1.32 -9.42
N LEU A 138 9.54 0.33 -9.56
CA LEU A 138 10.99 0.54 -9.65
C LEU A 138 11.36 1.44 -10.84
N ASN A 139 10.62 1.35 -11.95
CA ASN A 139 10.84 2.17 -13.14
C ASN A 139 10.81 3.68 -12.84
N ILE A 140 10.07 4.13 -11.83
CA ILE A 140 10.11 5.53 -11.38
C ILE A 140 11.54 5.91 -10.95
N ALA A 141 12.20 5.04 -10.20
CA ALA A 141 13.57 5.29 -9.76
C ALA A 141 14.62 5.13 -10.88
N LEU A 142 14.31 4.33 -11.89
CA LEU A 142 15.19 4.09 -13.05
C LEU A 142 15.10 5.22 -14.08
N ALA A 143 13.87 5.67 -14.40
CA ALA A 143 13.61 6.55 -15.55
C ALA A 143 13.45 8.02 -15.16
N VAL A 144 12.81 8.32 -14.01
CA VAL A 144 12.41 9.70 -13.71
C VAL A 144 13.60 10.53 -13.21
N GLY A 145 13.99 11.51 -14.01
CA GLY A 145 15.10 12.42 -13.73
C GLY A 145 14.68 13.77 -13.12
N ARG A 146 13.38 14.07 -13.02
CA ARG A 146 12.88 15.38 -12.60
C ARG A 146 11.88 15.27 -11.46
N ARG A 147 12.10 16.03 -10.38
CA ARG A 147 11.15 16.11 -9.25
C ARG A 147 9.76 16.58 -9.65
N GLY A 148 9.66 17.41 -10.72
CA GLY A 148 8.39 17.86 -11.26
C GLY A 148 7.52 16.70 -11.71
N VAL A 149 8.08 15.75 -12.45
CA VAL A 149 7.38 14.55 -12.94
C VAL A 149 6.89 13.69 -11.77
N ILE A 150 7.71 13.48 -10.74
CA ILE A 150 7.29 12.74 -9.53
C ILE A 150 6.09 13.43 -8.86
N ARG A 151 6.12 14.76 -8.74
CA ARG A 151 4.98 15.50 -8.16
C ARG A 151 3.71 15.37 -8.98
N ILE A 152 3.83 15.35 -10.32
CA ILE A 152 2.68 15.13 -11.22
C ILE A 152 2.11 13.72 -11.00
N VAL A 153 2.95 12.68 -11.01
CA VAL A 153 2.52 11.30 -10.75
C VAL A 153 1.82 11.20 -9.40
N LEU A 154 2.44 11.70 -8.32
CA LEU A 154 1.83 11.71 -6.99
C LEU A 154 0.52 12.51 -6.95
N GLY A 155 0.45 13.64 -7.66
CA GLY A 155 -0.77 14.45 -7.78
C GLY A 155 -1.91 13.68 -8.47
N ILE A 156 -1.62 12.95 -9.55
CA ILE A 156 -2.61 12.11 -10.25
C ILE A 156 -3.10 10.98 -9.35
N ILE A 157 -2.21 10.32 -8.63
CA ILE A 157 -2.57 9.23 -7.71
C ILE A 157 -3.48 9.74 -6.58
N VAL A 158 -3.14 10.89 -6.00
CA VAL A 158 -3.95 11.53 -4.95
C VAL A 158 -5.30 12.00 -5.51
N ALA A 159 -5.34 12.57 -6.71
CA ALA A 159 -6.59 12.97 -7.36
C ALA A 159 -7.50 11.76 -7.61
N ASN A 160 -6.95 10.63 -8.06
CA ASN A 160 -7.70 9.39 -8.20
C ASN A 160 -8.27 8.91 -6.85
N ALA A 161 -7.46 8.93 -5.78
CA ALA A 161 -7.91 8.56 -4.44
C ALA A 161 -9.01 9.48 -3.91
N LEU A 162 -8.92 10.78 -4.20
CA LEU A 162 -9.97 11.75 -3.88
C LEU A 162 -11.27 11.44 -4.61
N VAL A 163 -11.22 11.17 -5.92
CA VAL A 163 -12.42 10.80 -6.71
C VAL A 163 -13.05 9.52 -6.16
N LEU A 164 -12.27 8.50 -5.87
CA LEU A 164 -12.74 7.27 -5.23
C LEU A 164 -13.35 7.51 -3.85
N SER A 165 -12.74 8.42 -3.07
CA SER A 165 -13.24 8.79 -1.74
C SER A 165 -14.62 9.45 -1.81
N VAL A 166 -14.77 10.41 -2.73
CA VAL A 166 -16.07 11.07 -2.97
C VAL A 166 -17.10 10.06 -3.49
N PHE A 167 -16.73 9.25 -4.47
CA PHE A 167 -17.57 8.19 -5.02
C PHE A 167 -18.07 7.23 -3.93
N GLY A 168 -17.16 6.70 -3.11
CA GLY A 168 -17.50 5.79 -2.02
C GLY A 168 -18.34 6.45 -0.93
N THR A 169 -18.09 7.73 -0.63
CA THR A 169 -18.88 8.50 0.33
C THR A 169 -20.33 8.66 -0.16
N ILE A 170 -20.52 9.06 -1.42
CA ILE A 170 -21.86 9.18 -2.02
C ILE A 170 -22.56 7.82 -2.01
N GLN A 171 -21.87 6.76 -2.47
CA GLN A 171 -22.38 5.39 -2.47
C GLN A 171 -22.85 4.95 -1.07
N LYS A 172 -22.11 5.31 -0.02
CA LYS A 172 -22.47 4.98 1.36
C LYS A 172 -23.66 5.80 1.87
N LEU A 173 -23.70 7.10 1.54
CA LEU A 173 -24.78 8.00 1.97
C LEU A 173 -26.14 7.66 1.31
N VAL A 174 -26.14 7.19 0.08
CA VAL A 174 -27.39 6.74 -0.59
C VAL A 174 -27.82 5.34 -0.16
N GLY A 175 -27.11 4.71 0.77
CA GLY A 175 -27.47 3.39 1.31
C GLY A 175 -27.29 2.24 0.31
N SER A 176 -26.33 2.35 -0.61
CA SER A 176 -26.07 1.29 -1.60
C SER A 176 -25.75 -0.05 -0.93
N THR A 177 -26.40 -1.11 -1.40
CA THR A 177 -26.23 -2.49 -0.92
C THR A 177 -25.13 -3.26 -1.64
N GLY A 178 -24.45 -2.63 -2.62
CA GLY A 178 -23.39 -3.26 -3.40
C GLY A 178 -22.43 -2.23 -4.00
N ILE A 179 -21.35 -2.71 -4.57
CA ILE A 179 -20.32 -1.92 -5.23
C ILE A 179 -20.89 -1.28 -6.48
N TYR A 180 -20.42 -0.10 -6.87
CA TYR A 180 -20.93 0.67 -8.03
C TYR A 180 -22.42 0.94 -7.95
N PHE A 181 -22.87 1.44 -6.79
CA PHE A 181 -24.28 1.74 -6.51
C PHE A 181 -25.21 0.53 -6.62
N GLY A 182 -24.71 -0.66 -6.29
CA GLY A 182 -25.48 -1.89 -6.31
C GLY A 182 -25.40 -2.68 -7.62
N ALA A 183 -24.66 -2.18 -8.64
CA ALA A 183 -24.47 -2.90 -9.89
C ALA A 183 -23.74 -4.24 -9.70
N VAL A 184 -22.89 -4.34 -8.66
CA VAL A 184 -22.20 -5.57 -8.29
C VAL A 184 -22.44 -5.88 -6.82
N LYS A 185 -22.98 -7.07 -6.53
CA LYS A 185 -23.15 -7.54 -5.15
C LYS A 185 -21.79 -7.70 -4.48
N SER A 186 -21.62 -7.06 -3.32
CA SER A 186 -20.41 -7.25 -2.55
C SER A 186 -20.44 -8.59 -1.80
N PRO A 187 -19.34 -9.36 -1.80
CA PRO A 187 -19.22 -10.56 -0.96
C PRO A 187 -19.05 -10.24 0.53
N GLN A 188 -18.81 -8.97 0.86
CA GLN A 188 -18.61 -8.46 2.22
C GLN A 188 -19.63 -7.35 2.50
N ASP A 189 -20.19 -7.32 3.71
CA ASP A 189 -21.11 -6.26 4.16
C ASP A 189 -20.40 -4.90 4.31
N TYR A 190 -19.11 -4.94 4.56
CA TYR A 190 -18.26 -3.77 4.79
C TYR A 190 -17.35 -3.51 3.60
N PHE A 191 -17.93 -3.01 2.52
CA PHE A 191 -17.20 -2.52 1.35
C PHE A 191 -17.19 -0.99 1.34
N PHE A 192 -16.25 -0.39 0.61
CA PHE A 192 -16.21 1.05 0.39
C PHE A 192 -15.66 1.40 -1.00
N ALA A 193 -16.30 2.31 -1.70
CA ALA A 193 -16.00 2.65 -3.09
C ALA A 193 -15.97 1.38 -3.97
N SER A 194 -14.86 1.13 -4.64
CA SER A 194 -14.60 -0.09 -5.41
C SER A 194 -13.94 -1.22 -4.60
N PHE A 195 -13.57 -0.98 -3.33
CA PHE A 195 -12.89 -1.98 -2.51
C PHE A 195 -13.90 -2.88 -1.80
N VAL A 196 -13.69 -4.18 -1.95
CA VAL A 196 -14.56 -5.23 -1.37
C VAL A 196 -14.46 -5.27 0.15
N TYR A 197 -13.32 -4.85 0.74
CA TYR A 197 -13.05 -4.92 2.17
C TYR A 197 -12.61 -3.56 2.72
N ASP A 198 -13.28 -3.11 3.79
CA ASP A 198 -13.10 -1.80 4.41
C ASP A 198 -11.67 -1.54 4.90
N ASN A 199 -10.98 -2.57 5.42
CA ASN A 199 -9.62 -2.46 5.89
C ASN A 199 -8.61 -2.25 4.75
N HIS A 200 -8.85 -2.83 3.58
CA HIS A 200 -8.03 -2.57 2.38
C HIS A 200 -8.21 -1.14 1.88
N TRP A 201 -9.45 -0.63 1.87
CA TRP A 201 -9.72 0.77 1.60
C TRP A 201 -8.97 1.68 2.55
N GLY A 202 -9.11 1.42 3.87
CA GLY A 202 -8.45 2.21 4.90
C GLY A 202 -6.93 2.24 4.73
N ALA A 203 -6.29 1.09 4.49
CA ALA A 203 -4.84 0.99 4.27
C ALA A 203 -4.39 1.75 3.02
N PHE A 204 -5.13 1.62 1.90
CA PHE A 204 -4.88 2.40 0.68
C PHE A 204 -4.95 3.90 0.97
N MET A 205 -5.98 4.34 1.67
CA MET A 205 -6.20 5.76 1.98
C MET A 205 -5.18 6.34 2.96
N ILE A 206 -4.64 5.57 3.91
CA ILE A 206 -3.55 6.03 4.79
C ILE A 206 -2.32 6.43 3.96
N ILE A 207 -1.96 5.64 2.94
CA ILE A 207 -0.86 5.97 2.01
C ILE A 207 -1.20 7.26 1.23
N MET A 208 -2.43 7.36 0.72
CA MET A 208 -2.87 8.51 -0.11
C MET A 208 -2.97 9.80 0.70
N VAL A 209 -3.53 9.75 1.90
CA VAL A 209 -3.61 10.91 2.81
C VAL A 209 -2.21 11.38 3.21
N GLY A 210 -1.30 10.46 3.57
CA GLY A 210 0.09 10.80 3.86
C GLY A 210 0.77 11.48 2.66
N THR A 211 0.59 10.93 1.46
CA THR A 211 1.13 11.51 0.22
C THR A 211 0.58 12.90 -0.03
N CYS A 212 -0.73 13.10 0.14
CA CYS A 212 -1.39 14.39 -0.04
C CYS A 212 -0.89 15.44 0.96
N ILE A 213 -0.78 15.09 2.25
CA ILE A 213 -0.21 15.98 3.27
C ILE A 213 1.20 16.43 2.88
N GLY A 214 2.04 15.51 2.41
CA GLY A 214 3.38 15.81 1.91
C GLY A 214 3.39 16.82 0.76
N LEU A 215 2.47 16.68 -0.19
CA LEU A 215 2.27 17.62 -1.31
C LEU A 215 1.78 18.99 -0.81
N VAL A 216 0.75 19.02 0.07
CA VAL A 216 0.24 20.25 0.70
C VAL A 216 1.35 21.06 1.33
N LEU A 217 2.15 20.43 2.18
CA LEU A 217 3.23 21.13 2.89
C LEU A 217 4.36 21.56 1.95
N ARG A 218 4.57 20.85 0.85
CA ARG A 218 5.53 21.29 -0.17
C ARG A 218 5.02 22.50 -0.93
N TYR A 219 3.75 22.52 -1.31
CA TYR A 219 3.15 23.65 -2.01
C TYR A 219 2.96 24.86 -1.10
N ALA A 220 2.56 24.67 0.16
CA ALA A 220 2.48 25.73 1.15
C ALA A 220 3.82 26.48 1.34
N ARG A 221 4.96 25.79 1.25
CA ARG A 221 6.28 26.43 1.28
C ARG A 221 6.61 27.30 0.05
N GLY A 222 5.96 27.01 -1.06
CA GLY A 222 6.17 27.74 -2.33
C GLY A 222 5.12 28.81 -2.63
N SER A 223 4.08 28.95 -1.80
CA SER A 223 3.03 29.98 -1.94
C SER A 223 3.60 31.33 -1.49
N GLY A 224 4.30 32.00 -2.37
CA GLY A 224 4.76 33.36 -2.16
C GLY A 224 3.60 34.38 -2.21
N ASN A 225 3.67 35.38 -3.05
CA ASN A 225 2.70 36.48 -3.18
C ASN A 225 1.30 36.05 -3.73
N GLU A 226 1.13 34.83 -4.25
CA GLU A 226 -0.14 34.38 -4.86
C GLU A 226 -1.22 33.97 -3.83
N GLY A 227 -0.91 33.96 -2.54
CA GLY A 227 -1.85 33.64 -1.47
C GLY A 227 -2.12 32.13 -1.30
N PHE A 228 -2.21 31.68 -0.05
CA PHE A 228 -2.45 30.28 0.32
C PHE A 228 -3.81 29.76 -0.23
N PHE A 229 -4.85 30.59 -0.18
CA PHE A 229 -6.22 30.18 -0.50
C PHE A 229 -6.50 29.96 -2.00
N HIS A 230 -5.69 30.51 -2.88
CA HIS A 230 -5.83 30.35 -4.33
C HIS A 230 -4.84 29.35 -4.93
N GLY A 231 -4.01 28.74 -4.07
CA GLY A 231 -2.95 27.85 -4.49
C GLY A 231 -3.30 26.36 -4.35
N PRO A 232 -2.47 25.46 -4.92
CA PRO A 232 -2.66 24.02 -4.84
C PRO A 232 -2.55 23.48 -3.39
N ALA A 233 -2.00 24.25 -2.47
CA ALA A 233 -1.95 23.89 -1.06
C ALA A 233 -3.34 23.83 -0.42
N PHE A 234 -4.20 24.83 -0.70
CA PHE A 234 -5.56 24.86 -0.18
C PHE A 234 -6.42 23.73 -0.78
N ALA A 235 -6.36 23.54 -2.09
CA ALA A 235 -7.04 22.42 -2.76
C ALA A 235 -6.61 21.07 -2.15
N GLY A 236 -5.33 20.94 -1.81
CA GLY A 236 -4.80 19.75 -1.14
C GLY A 236 -5.34 19.59 0.30
N VAL A 237 -5.55 20.68 1.06
CA VAL A 237 -6.18 20.59 2.40
C VAL A 237 -7.62 20.08 2.27
N VAL A 238 -8.39 20.59 1.31
CA VAL A 238 -9.74 20.07 1.04
C VAL A 238 -9.71 18.60 0.65
N ALA A 239 -8.77 18.21 -0.20
CA ALA A 239 -8.60 16.81 -0.59
C ALA A 239 -8.27 15.91 0.62
N VAL A 240 -7.32 16.31 1.49
CA VAL A 240 -7.02 15.59 2.75
C VAL A 240 -8.27 15.43 3.59
N SER A 241 -9.08 16.48 3.75
CA SER A 241 -10.30 16.45 4.55
C SER A 241 -11.31 15.44 4.03
N LEU A 242 -11.60 15.46 2.73
CA LEU A 242 -12.55 14.54 2.09
C LEU A 242 -12.07 13.09 2.15
N MET A 243 -10.79 12.85 1.88
CA MET A 243 -10.18 11.54 1.99
C MET A 243 -10.18 11.03 3.44
N ALA A 244 -9.88 11.90 4.41
CA ALA A 244 -9.86 11.54 5.83
C ALA A 244 -11.25 11.10 6.34
N ILE A 245 -12.32 11.76 5.91
CA ILE A 245 -13.70 11.40 6.26
C ILE A 245 -14.06 9.98 5.75
N SER A 246 -13.56 9.58 4.60
CA SER A 246 -13.89 8.29 4.00
C SER A 246 -13.39 7.08 4.80
N ILE A 247 -12.33 7.24 5.59
CA ILE A 247 -11.73 6.14 6.37
C ILE A 247 -12.66 5.68 7.50
N PRO A 248 -13.08 6.54 8.46
CA PRO A 248 -14.03 6.12 9.48
C PRO A 248 -15.40 5.75 8.91
N LEU A 249 -15.83 6.41 7.81
CA LEU A 249 -17.10 6.10 7.13
C LEU A 249 -17.09 4.69 6.52
N SER A 250 -15.93 4.17 6.09
CA SER A 250 -15.79 2.78 5.64
C SER A 250 -16.04 1.77 6.75
N GLY A 251 -15.80 2.14 8.01
CA GLY A 251 -15.96 1.30 9.19
C GLY A 251 -14.67 0.63 9.68
N SER A 252 -13.52 0.88 9.06
CA SER A 252 -12.23 0.36 9.50
C SER A 252 -11.75 1.06 10.78
N ARG A 253 -11.79 0.35 11.91
CA ARG A 253 -11.41 0.88 13.24
C ARG A 253 -9.90 1.16 13.33
N ALA A 254 -9.10 0.21 12.90
CA ALA A 254 -7.65 0.32 12.99
C ALA A 254 -7.10 1.41 12.07
N CYS A 255 -7.62 1.51 10.84
CA CYS A 255 -7.22 2.60 9.93
C CYS A 255 -7.71 3.97 10.42
N THR A 256 -8.83 4.05 11.14
CA THR A 256 -9.27 5.28 11.80
C THR A 256 -8.28 5.73 12.88
N LEU A 257 -7.73 4.81 13.67
CA LEU A 257 -6.68 5.13 14.65
C LEU A 257 -5.38 5.55 13.97
N GLN A 258 -5.00 4.88 12.88
CA GLN A 258 -3.83 5.27 12.09
C GLN A 258 -3.99 6.65 11.45
N LEU A 259 -5.19 6.95 10.96
CA LEU A 259 -5.52 8.30 10.47
C LEU A 259 -5.34 9.34 11.57
N ALA A 260 -5.88 9.09 12.76
CA ALA A 260 -5.72 10.02 13.88
C ALA A 260 -4.24 10.28 14.20
N LEU A 261 -3.43 9.22 14.26
CA LEU A 261 -1.98 9.34 14.47
C LEU A 261 -1.31 10.13 13.35
N LEU A 262 -1.65 9.82 12.08
CA LEU A 262 -1.10 10.52 10.91
C LEU A 262 -1.46 12.02 10.94
N LEU A 263 -2.71 12.36 11.31
CA LEU A 263 -3.15 13.76 11.43
C LEU A 263 -2.46 14.48 12.58
N VAL A 264 -2.23 13.83 13.73
CA VAL A 264 -1.45 14.40 14.83
C VAL A 264 -0.02 14.73 14.36
N ILE A 265 0.64 13.79 13.68
CA ILE A 265 1.96 14.00 13.09
C ILE A 265 1.93 15.17 12.08
N ALA A 266 0.87 15.25 11.27
CA ALA A 266 0.68 16.32 10.29
C ALA A 266 0.49 17.68 10.95
N ILE A 267 -0.28 17.76 12.02
CA ILE A 267 -0.49 18.99 12.80
C ILE A 267 0.83 19.46 13.40
N ILE A 268 1.55 18.59 14.11
CA ILE A 268 2.81 18.92 14.76
C ILE A 268 3.82 19.48 13.74
N ASN A 269 3.96 18.84 12.58
CA ASN A 269 4.93 19.23 11.56
C ASN A 269 4.43 20.31 10.60
N GLY A 270 3.11 20.40 10.39
CA GLY A 270 2.47 21.27 9.39
C GLY A 270 2.15 22.66 9.92
N VAL A 271 1.74 22.76 11.19
CA VAL A 271 1.35 24.02 11.83
C VAL A 271 2.37 25.13 11.61
N PRO A 272 3.67 24.96 11.91
CA PRO A 272 4.65 26.01 11.70
C PRO A 272 4.78 26.44 10.23
N GLN A 273 4.63 25.49 9.31
CA GLN A 273 4.82 25.73 7.88
C GLN A 273 3.63 26.48 7.26
N ILE A 274 2.41 26.06 7.59
CA ILE A 274 1.17 26.69 7.13
C ILE A 274 1.03 28.08 7.75
N SER A 275 1.33 28.24 9.05
CA SER A 275 1.34 29.54 9.69
C SER A 275 2.31 30.52 9.01
N ARG A 276 3.50 30.04 8.63
CA ARG A 276 4.47 30.87 7.87
C ARG A 276 3.91 31.25 6.50
N ALA A 277 3.29 30.30 5.76
CA ALA A 277 2.70 30.57 4.45
C ALA A 277 1.57 31.60 4.54
N LEU A 278 0.67 31.48 5.52
CA LEU A 278 -0.40 32.44 5.76
C LEU A 278 0.12 33.84 6.11
N ARG A 279 1.18 33.94 6.91
CA ARG A 279 1.82 35.23 7.21
C ARG A 279 2.42 35.88 5.98
N LEU A 280 3.09 35.10 5.13
CA LEU A 280 3.63 35.60 3.85
C LEU A 280 2.51 36.07 2.89
N SER A 281 1.29 35.56 3.05
CA SER A 281 0.10 36.01 2.33
C SER A 281 -0.60 37.19 3.00
N GLY A 282 0.01 37.87 3.98
CA GLY A 282 -0.52 39.05 4.65
C GLY A 282 -1.41 38.78 5.89
N ALA A 283 -1.59 37.51 6.29
CA ALA A 283 -2.38 37.21 7.48
C ALA A 283 -1.61 37.53 8.78
N SER A 284 -2.30 38.11 9.78
CA SER A 284 -1.73 38.28 11.10
C SER A 284 -1.43 36.94 11.79
N PRO A 285 -0.49 36.86 12.73
CA PRO A 285 -0.21 35.64 13.48
C PRO A 285 -1.45 35.03 14.17
N ALA A 286 -2.35 35.89 14.68
CA ALA A 286 -3.61 35.46 15.28
C ALA A 286 -4.57 34.89 14.24
N ALA A 287 -4.73 35.55 13.09
CA ALA A 287 -5.57 35.06 11.98
C ALA A 287 -5.06 33.73 11.42
N ALA A 288 -3.73 33.55 11.27
CA ALA A 288 -3.14 32.30 10.82
C ALA A 288 -3.42 31.13 11.82
N LYS A 289 -3.30 31.38 13.13
CA LYS A 289 -3.65 30.37 14.15
C LYS A 289 -5.16 30.06 14.15
N ALA A 290 -6.01 31.11 14.08
CA ALA A 290 -7.46 30.95 14.04
C ALA A 290 -7.92 30.13 12.82
N ALA A 291 -7.38 30.40 11.62
CA ALA A 291 -7.67 29.65 10.41
C ALA A 291 -7.31 28.17 10.52
N MET A 292 -6.20 27.86 11.18
CA MET A 292 -5.77 26.47 11.38
C MET A 292 -6.65 25.74 12.41
N ILE A 293 -6.98 26.40 13.53
CA ILE A 293 -7.91 25.84 14.54
C ILE A 293 -9.26 25.60 13.89
N LEU A 294 -9.76 26.57 13.14
CA LEU A 294 -11.02 26.45 12.41
C LEU A 294 -10.99 25.27 11.42
N THR A 295 -9.91 25.10 10.67
CA THR A 295 -9.74 23.96 9.75
C THR A 295 -9.79 22.63 10.52
N CYS A 296 -9.10 22.50 11.65
CA CYS A 296 -9.15 21.29 12.48
C CYS A 296 -10.56 21.03 13.01
N ILE A 297 -11.26 22.08 13.46
CA ILE A 297 -12.65 21.98 13.94
C ILE A 297 -13.58 21.54 12.80
N VAL A 298 -13.50 22.18 11.63
CA VAL A 298 -14.34 21.85 10.46
C VAL A 298 -14.10 20.40 10.02
N VAL A 299 -12.85 19.96 9.94
CA VAL A 299 -12.53 18.57 9.63
C VAL A 299 -13.05 17.60 10.70
N GLY A 300 -12.84 17.89 11.97
CA GLY A 300 -13.34 17.08 13.09
C GLY A 300 -14.86 16.99 13.12
N CYS A 301 -15.54 18.14 12.97
CA CYS A 301 -17.01 18.20 12.89
C CYS A 301 -17.52 17.46 11.63
N GLY A 302 -16.86 17.62 10.49
CA GLY A 302 -17.21 16.91 9.27
C GLY A 302 -17.08 15.38 9.42
N ILE A 303 -16.01 14.90 10.03
CA ILE A 303 -15.83 13.48 10.38
C ILE A 303 -16.96 13.01 11.31
N TRP A 304 -17.25 13.78 12.36
CA TRP A 304 -18.31 13.43 13.31
C TRP A 304 -19.69 13.44 12.68
N PHE A 305 -20.02 14.45 11.88
CA PHE A 305 -21.31 14.55 11.21
C PHE A 305 -21.55 13.42 10.21
N VAL A 306 -20.55 13.09 9.39
CA VAL A 306 -20.66 12.10 8.30
C VAL A 306 -20.47 10.66 8.82
N ALA A 307 -19.54 10.44 9.73
CA ALA A 307 -19.15 9.10 10.18
C ALA A 307 -19.49 8.81 11.65
N GLY A 308 -20.10 9.74 12.40
CA GLY A 308 -20.32 9.61 13.83
C GLY A 308 -21.16 8.39 14.22
N SER A 309 -22.24 8.10 13.49
CA SER A 309 -23.07 6.92 13.70
C SER A 309 -22.30 5.61 13.48
N VAL A 310 -21.46 5.57 12.44
CA VAL A 310 -20.59 4.42 12.16
C VAL A 310 -19.54 4.27 13.26
N ILE A 311 -18.90 5.36 13.67
CA ILE A 311 -17.92 5.37 14.75
C ILE A 311 -18.56 4.86 16.06
N GLN A 312 -19.73 5.37 16.44
CA GLN A 312 -20.45 4.94 17.63
C GLN A 312 -20.82 3.46 17.60
N SER A 313 -21.43 3.00 16.50
CA SER A 313 -21.80 1.59 16.35
C SER A 313 -20.60 0.65 16.43
N ARG A 314 -19.46 1.06 15.85
CA ARG A 314 -18.21 0.31 15.91
C ARG A 314 -17.56 0.35 17.29
N ALA A 315 -17.64 1.48 18.01
CA ALA A 315 -17.16 1.60 19.38
C ALA A 315 -17.94 0.68 20.34
N VAL A 316 -19.28 0.63 20.23
CA VAL A 316 -20.11 -0.30 21.00
C VAL A 316 -19.72 -1.75 20.72
N LYS A 317 -19.66 -2.16 19.46
CA LYS A 317 -19.20 -3.52 19.07
C LYS A 317 -17.81 -3.85 19.61
N THR A 318 -16.89 -2.87 19.63
CA THR A 318 -15.55 -3.08 20.19
C THR A 318 -15.60 -3.29 21.68
N ARG A 319 -16.35 -2.46 22.41
CA ARG A 319 -16.55 -2.61 23.86
C ARG A 319 -17.13 -3.98 24.20
N ASP A 320 -18.15 -4.41 23.46
CA ASP A 320 -18.81 -5.69 23.70
C ASP A 320 -17.89 -6.88 23.40
N GLN A 321 -17.06 -6.78 22.34
CA GLN A 321 -16.01 -7.77 22.04
C GLN A 321 -14.96 -7.85 23.13
N VAL A 322 -14.48 -6.69 23.62
CA VAL A 322 -13.49 -6.65 24.72
C VAL A 322 -14.11 -7.22 25.99
N ALA A 323 -15.34 -6.85 26.34
CA ALA A 323 -16.06 -7.39 27.50
C ALA A 323 -16.24 -8.92 27.41
N ALA A 324 -16.61 -9.44 26.23
CA ALA A 324 -16.73 -10.87 26.00
C ALA A 324 -15.36 -11.61 26.13
N MET A 325 -14.26 -11.01 25.63
CA MET A 325 -12.91 -11.55 25.79
C MET A 325 -12.50 -11.63 27.27
N TRP A 326 -12.78 -10.58 28.04
CA TRP A 326 -12.52 -10.56 29.49
C TRP A 326 -13.35 -11.60 30.23
N ALA A 327 -14.65 -11.70 29.93
CA ALA A 327 -15.56 -12.64 30.56
C ALA A 327 -15.21 -14.11 30.29
N GLN A 328 -14.77 -14.42 29.06
CA GLN A 328 -14.45 -15.79 28.63
C GLN A 328 -13.01 -16.19 28.95
N ARG A 329 -12.18 -15.34 29.57
CA ARG A 329 -10.72 -15.54 29.74
C ARG A 329 -10.04 -16.05 28.47
N GLY A 330 -10.63 -15.78 27.30
CA GLY A 330 -10.22 -16.26 26.00
C GLY A 330 -9.50 -15.18 25.22
N ILE A 331 -8.32 -15.51 24.72
CA ILE A 331 -7.65 -14.71 23.70
C ILE A 331 -8.43 -14.98 22.43
N GLY A 332 -9.08 -13.97 21.84
CA GLY A 332 -10.05 -14.12 20.75
C GLY A 332 -9.58 -15.00 19.57
N SER A 333 -10.47 -15.33 18.67
CA SER A 333 -10.24 -16.26 17.55
C SER A 333 -8.96 -16.00 16.72
N ARG A 334 -8.49 -14.75 16.68
CA ARG A 334 -7.23 -14.39 15.99
C ARG A 334 -5.98 -15.00 16.64
N SER A 335 -5.95 -15.21 17.95
CA SER A 335 -4.76 -15.81 18.57
C SER A 335 -4.60 -17.27 18.21
N ILE A 336 -5.72 -18.00 18.08
CA ILE A 336 -5.70 -19.39 17.64
C ILE A 336 -5.22 -19.42 16.18
N LEU A 337 -5.77 -18.53 15.33
CA LEU A 337 -5.34 -18.38 13.95
C LEU A 337 -3.83 -18.10 13.83
N TYR A 338 -3.30 -17.18 14.65
CA TYR A 338 -1.85 -16.88 14.65
C TYR A 338 -1.02 -18.06 15.16
N HIS A 339 -1.47 -18.74 16.19
CA HIS A 339 -0.81 -19.94 16.71
C HIS A 339 -0.73 -21.05 15.66
N ASP A 340 -1.85 -21.31 14.98
CA ASP A 340 -1.91 -22.35 13.95
C ASP A 340 -1.12 -21.96 12.70
N THR A 341 -1.14 -20.68 12.31
CA THR A 341 -0.29 -20.15 11.23
C THR A 341 1.20 -20.28 11.59
N TRP A 342 1.56 -20.02 12.85
CA TRP A 342 2.94 -20.22 13.31
C TRP A 342 3.36 -21.70 13.30
N ARG A 343 2.45 -22.63 13.64
CA ARG A 343 2.70 -24.07 13.48
C ARG A 343 2.96 -24.44 12.02
N MET A 344 2.15 -23.88 11.10
CA MET A 344 2.36 -24.02 9.65
C MET A 344 3.73 -23.48 9.22
N ALA A 345 4.11 -22.27 9.65
CA ALA A 345 5.40 -21.66 9.34
C ALA A 345 6.59 -22.47 9.89
N ARG A 346 6.50 -22.96 11.12
CA ARG A 346 7.54 -23.78 11.75
C ARG A 346 7.79 -25.13 11.06
N ALA A 347 6.80 -25.66 10.36
CA ALA A 347 6.97 -26.91 9.62
C ALA A 347 7.90 -26.75 8.40
N ARG A 348 7.99 -25.54 7.82
CA ARG A 348 8.89 -25.20 6.71
C ARG A 348 9.49 -23.81 6.87
N PRO A 349 10.40 -23.59 7.81
CA PRO A 349 10.80 -22.24 8.23
C PRO A 349 11.63 -21.49 7.18
N ILE A 350 12.47 -22.19 6.38
CA ILE A 350 13.40 -21.50 5.47
C ILE A 350 12.68 -21.00 4.23
N TYR A 351 11.94 -21.85 3.53
CA TYR A 351 11.38 -21.57 2.20
C TYR A 351 9.84 -21.54 2.18
N GLY A 352 9.19 -21.90 3.30
CA GLY A 352 7.74 -21.93 3.41
C GLY A 352 7.08 -23.05 2.60
N TRP A 353 5.78 -22.89 2.38
CA TRP A 353 4.91 -23.84 1.68
C TRP A 353 4.65 -23.49 0.21
N GLY A 354 5.22 -22.40 -0.27
CA GLY A 354 4.99 -21.80 -1.57
C GLY A 354 4.10 -20.55 -1.50
N MET A 355 4.42 -19.56 -2.31
CA MET A 355 3.72 -18.29 -2.37
C MET A 355 2.22 -18.49 -2.69
N GLY A 356 1.31 -17.86 -1.93
CA GLY A 356 -0.14 -17.98 -2.11
C GLY A 356 -0.72 -19.33 -1.66
N SER A 357 0.04 -20.16 -0.95
CA SER A 357 -0.40 -21.49 -0.52
C SER A 357 -1.25 -21.49 0.75
N PHE A 358 -1.35 -20.36 1.46
CA PHE A 358 -1.99 -20.28 2.77
C PHE A 358 -3.40 -20.90 2.80
N PRO A 359 -4.34 -20.55 1.93
CA PRO A 359 -5.71 -21.09 2.01
C PRO A 359 -5.77 -22.61 1.87
N THR A 360 -4.83 -23.19 1.12
CA THR A 360 -4.79 -24.64 0.87
C THR A 360 -4.11 -25.40 2.02
N ILE A 361 -2.99 -24.88 2.52
CA ILE A 361 -2.16 -25.57 3.52
C ILE A 361 -2.67 -25.31 4.92
N PHE A 362 -3.18 -24.13 5.22
CA PHE A 362 -3.67 -23.79 6.55
C PHE A 362 -4.76 -24.75 7.02
N PHE A 363 -5.55 -25.31 6.11
CA PHE A 363 -6.56 -26.30 6.44
C PHE A 363 -6.00 -27.50 7.26
N PHE A 364 -4.75 -27.90 7.01
CA PHE A 364 -4.10 -29.01 7.75
C PHE A 364 -3.60 -28.63 9.14
N TYR A 365 -3.52 -27.34 9.45
CA TYR A 365 -3.05 -26.79 10.72
C TYR A 365 -4.15 -26.17 11.55
N ASN A 366 -5.30 -25.87 10.93
CA ASN A 366 -6.42 -25.19 11.56
C ASN A 366 -7.05 -26.05 12.65
N THR A 367 -7.08 -25.52 13.87
CA THR A 367 -7.72 -26.18 15.04
C THR A 367 -9.07 -25.54 15.40
N GLN A 368 -9.55 -24.55 14.62
CA GLN A 368 -10.82 -23.87 14.88
C GLN A 368 -11.96 -24.56 14.16
N GLU A 369 -12.99 -24.89 14.93
CA GLU A 369 -14.25 -25.42 14.43
C GLU A 369 -15.38 -24.41 14.62
N SER A 370 -16.34 -24.41 13.72
CA SER A 370 -17.60 -23.67 13.88
C SER A 370 -18.34 -24.19 15.12
N LYS A 371 -18.82 -23.28 15.95
CA LYS A 371 -19.60 -23.61 17.16
C LYS A 371 -20.95 -24.28 16.81
N ILE A 372 -21.45 -24.06 15.61
CA ILE A 372 -22.76 -24.53 15.16
C ILE A 372 -22.66 -25.92 14.52
N ASP A 373 -21.77 -26.05 13.53
CA ASP A 373 -21.74 -27.23 12.67
C ASP A 373 -20.54 -28.16 12.94
N ARG A 374 -19.62 -27.75 13.80
CA ARG A 374 -18.32 -28.40 14.06
C ARG A 374 -17.49 -28.62 12.78
N ILE A 375 -17.77 -27.82 11.73
CA ILE A 375 -16.97 -27.82 10.51
C ILE A 375 -15.77 -26.88 10.70
N PRO A 376 -14.58 -27.21 10.17
CA PRO A 376 -13.45 -26.31 10.23
C PRO A 376 -13.77 -24.94 9.61
N VAL A 377 -13.42 -23.86 10.31
CA VAL A 377 -13.60 -22.50 9.78
C VAL A 377 -12.61 -22.30 8.63
N VAL A 378 -13.10 -21.88 7.47
CA VAL A 378 -12.23 -21.62 6.31
C VAL A 378 -11.63 -20.24 6.43
N TYR A 379 -10.30 -20.18 6.43
CA TYR A 379 -9.54 -18.94 6.41
C TYR A 379 -8.78 -18.79 5.09
N HIS A 380 -8.98 -17.66 4.41
CA HIS A 380 -8.26 -17.33 3.18
C HIS A 380 -6.93 -16.59 3.47
N ASP A 381 -6.86 -15.91 4.61
CA ASP A 381 -5.73 -15.10 5.04
C ASP A 381 -5.45 -15.30 6.54
N ALA A 382 -4.20 -15.14 6.94
CA ALA A 382 -3.76 -15.27 8.33
C ALA A 382 -4.15 -14.07 9.21
N HIS A 383 -4.74 -13.02 8.67
CA HIS A 383 -4.92 -11.72 9.33
C HIS A 383 -3.61 -11.17 9.94
N SER A 384 -2.48 -11.52 9.34
CA SER A 384 -1.14 -10.98 9.57
C SER A 384 -0.30 -11.27 8.33
N ASP A 385 -0.04 -10.25 7.50
CA ASP A 385 0.77 -10.43 6.29
C ASP A 385 2.18 -10.92 6.59
N TRP A 386 2.79 -10.44 7.68
CA TRP A 386 4.14 -10.86 8.05
C TRP A 386 4.21 -12.33 8.44
N LEU A 387 3.25 -12.80 9.23
CA LEU A 387 3.18 -14.20 9.63
C LEU A 387 2.84 -15.10 8.44
N GLN A 388 1.91 -14.67 7.59
CA GLN A 388 1.57 -15.38 6.35
C GLN A 388 2.75 -15.44 5.39
N SER A 389 3.51 -14.35 5.23
CA SER A 389 4.73 -14.33 4.42
C SER A 389 5.74 -15.39 4.89
N VAL A 390 5.98 -15.50 6.22
CA VAL A 390 6.86 -16.53 6.76
C VAL A 390 6.30 -17.95 6.52
N ALA A 391 4.99 -18.14 6.60
CA ALA A 391 4.37 -19.43 6.33
C ALA A 391 4.47 -19.83 4.84
N GLU A 392 4.32 -18.86 3.92
CA GLU A 392 4.28 -19.10 2.48
C GLU A 392 5.65 -19.15 1.81
N ILE A 393 6.53 -18.18 2.10
CA ILE A 393 7.86 -18.04 1.45
C ILE A 393 9.03 -18.19 2.43
N GLY A 394 8.74 -18.54 3.67
CA GLY A 394 9.73 -18.76 4.72
C GLY A 394 10.47 -17.48 5.15
N PHE A 395 11.40 -17.64 6.07
CA PHE A 395 12.27 -16.55 6.49
C PHE A 395 13.16 -16.04 5.33
N ALA A 396 13.57 -16.92 4.41
CA ALA A 396 14.41 -16.53 3.27
C ALA A 396 13.67 -15.57 2.34
N GLY A 397 12.46 -15.93 1.89
CA GLY A 397 11.66 -15.07 1.01
C GLY A 397 11.23 -13.76 1.70
N THR A 398 10.83 -13.84 2.97
CA THR A 398 10.45 -12.65 3.77
C THR A 398 11.64 -11.69 3.94
N ALA A 399 12.85 -12.22 4.18
CA ALA A 399 14.07 -11.42 4.25
C ALA A 399 14.41 -10.75 2.90
N LEU A 400 14.20 -11.44 1.78
CA LEU A 400 14.40 -10.86 0.45
C LEU A 400 13.44 -9.68 0.19
N ILE A 401 12.17 -9.78 0.61
CA ILE A 401 11.24 -8.64 0.58
C ILE A 401 11.76 -7.50 1.46
N GLY A 402 12.23 -7.78 2.67
CA GLY A 402 12.84 -6.77 3.53
C GLY A 402 14.06 -6.11 2.90
N CYS A 403 14.94 -6.88 2.26
CA CYS A 403 16.12 -6.37 1.56
C CYS A 403 15.73 -5.45 0.38
N SER A 404 14.64 -5.72 -0.33
CA SER A 404 14.16 -4.89 -1.43
C SER A 404 13.69 -3.50 -0.98
N VAL A 405 13.35 -3.34 0.31
CA VAL A 405 13.07 -2.04 0.96
C VAL A 405 14.35 -1.41 1.51
N LEU A 406 15.16 -2.20 2.20
CA LEU A 406 16.35 -1.70 2.92
C LEU A 406 17.44 -1.17 1.99
N LEU A 407 17.66 -1.80 0.82
CA LEU A 407 18.70 -1.36 -0.11
C LEU A 407 18.43 0.04 -0.68
N PRO A 408 17.23 0.37 -1.22
CA PRO A 408 16.92 1.73 -1.62
C PRO A 408 16.91 2.74 -0.46
N ALA A 409 16.39 2.34 0.71
CA ALA A 409 16.39 3.18 1.90
C ALA A 409 17.80 3.55 2.34
N ARG A 410 18.76 2.62 2.25
CA ARG A 410 20.19 2.87 2.56
C ARG A 410 20.80 3.93 1.65
N ALA A 411 20.40 4.00 0.38
CA ALA A 411 20.90 4.97 -0.58
C ALA A 411 20.51 6.43 -0.23
N ILE A 412 19.44 6.61 0.54
CA ILE A 412 18.92 7.94 0.93
C ILE A 412 19.14 8.29 2.41
N ARG A 413 19.74 7.42 3.22
CA ARG A 413 19.88 7.60 4.69
C ARG A 413 20.53 8.90 5.13
N ARG A 414 21.43 9.47 4.28
CA ARG A 414 22.15 10.73 4.55
C ARG A 414 21.47 11.95 3.93
N LYS A 415 20.33 11.77 3.25
CA LYS A 415 19.61 12.87 2.60
C LYS A 415 18.71 13.59 3.60
N LYS A 416 18.66 14.92 3.53
CA LYS A 416 17.70 15.70 4.32
C LYS A 416 16.28 15.38 3.84
N VAL A 417 15.47 14.86 4.73
CA VAL A 417 14.10 14.45 4.40
C VAL A 417 13.22 15.70 4.24
N THR A 418 12.55 15.81 3.10
CA THR A 418 11.62 16.89 2.79
C THR A 418 10.17 16.43 3.06
N PRO A 419 9.16 17.32 3.11
CA PRO A 419 7.80 16.95 3.49
C PRO A 419 7.19 15.81 2.68
N ILE A 420 7.36 15.79 1.36
CA ILE A 420 6.79 14.74 0.51
C ILE A 420 7.28 13.34 0.93
N PRO A 421 8.59 13.03 0.90
CA PRO A 421 9.06 11.71 1.36
C PRO A 421 8.76 11.44 2.83
N TYR A 422 8.79 12.45 3.70
CA TYR A 422 8.51 12.26 5.12
C TYR A 422 7.11 11.67 5.34
N PHE A 423 6.08 12.30 4.77
CA PHE A 423 4.71 11.84 4.96
C PHE A 423 4.37 10.59 4.17
N ILE A 424 5.00 10.38 3.00
CA ILE A 424 4.90 9.10 2.30
C ILE A 424 5.45 7.98 3.19
N PHE A 425 6.67 8.09 3.69
CA PHE A 425 7.27 7.06 4.55
C PHE A 425 6.49 6.85 5.84
N THR A 426 5.89 7.91 6.41
CA THR A 426 5.01 7.77 7.58
C THR A 426 3.78 6.92 7.23
N GLY A 427 3.10 7.20 6.12
CA GLY A 427 1.95 6.40 5.67
C GLY A 427 2.33 4.95 5.38
N LEU A 428 3.44 4.72 4.68
CA LEU A 428 3.95 3.37 4.39
C LEU A 428 4.31 2.61 5.67
N ALA A 429 4.95 3.26 6.65
CA ALA A 429 5.30 2.65 7.92
C ALA A 429 4.05 2.27 8.74
N LEU A 430 3.03 3.13 8.76
CA LEU A 430 1.76 2.84 9.43
C LEU A 430 1.08 1.61 8.83
N VAL A 431 0.99 1.51 7.49
CA VAL A 431 0.41 0.34 6.82
C VAL A 431 1.26 -0.91 7.05
N SER A 432 2.61 -0.79 7.02
CA SER A 432 3.50 -1.92 7.32
C SER A 432 3.40 -2.40 8.77
N ALA A 433 3.18 -1.49 9.73
CA ALA A 433 2.89 -1.85 11.11
C ALA A 433 1.51 -2.52 11.25
N TYR A 434 0.53 -2.06 10.47
CA TYR A 434 -0.80 -2.67 10.45
C TYR A 434 -0.79 -4.12 9.91
N ALA A 435 0.12 -4.43 9.02
CA ALA A 435 0.34 -5.77 8.47
C ALA A 435 0.71 -6.85 9.53
N TRP A 436 1.02 -6.47 10.79
CA TRP A 436 1.18 -7.41 11.90
C TRP A 436 -0.14 -7.97 12.43
N VAL A 437 -1.23 -7.20 12.32
CA VAL A 437 -2.52 -7.53 12.93
C VAL A 437 -3.66 -7.61 11.92
N GLU A 438 -3.34 -7.40 10.64
CA GLU A 438 -4.27 -7.47 9.51
C GLU A 438 -3.50 -7.80 8.21
N PHE A 439 -4.19 -7.87 7.06
CA PHE A 439 -3.61 -8.26 5.78
C PHE A 439 -3.79 -7.20 4.67
N PRO A 440 -3.28 -5.96 4.86
CA PRO A 440 -3.38 -4.92 3.84
C PRO A 440 -2.70 -5.29 2.52
N PHE A 441 -1.64 -6.09 2.56
CA PHE A 441 -0.91 -6.54 1.38
C PHE A 441 -1.59 -7.71 0.64
N GLY A 442 -2.64 -8.27 1.17
CA GLY A 442 -3.56 -9.14 0.43
C GLY A 442 -4.32 -8.41 -0.69
N ASN A 443 -4.27 -7.07 -0.74
CA ASN A 443 -4.94 -6.24 -1.75
C ASN A 443 -3.96 -5.66 -2.77
N ALA A 444 -4.21 -5.90 -4.05
CA ALA A 444 -3.34 -5.49 -5.15
C ALA A 444 -3.14 -3.97 -5.25
N ALA A 445 -4.20 -3.16 -5.04
CA ALA A 445 -4.07 -1.71 -5.08
C ALA A 445 -3.22 -1.16 -3.93
N VAL A 446 -3.29 -1.79 -2.75
CA VAL A 446 -2.45 -1.41 -1.60
C VAL A 446 -0.98 -1.75 -1.87
N VAL A 447 -0.68 -2.96 -2.39
CA VAL A 447 0.69 -3.36 -2.74
C VAL A 447 1.29 -2.44 -3.78
N LEU A 448 0.55 -2.18 -4.88
CA LEU A 448 1.02 -1.27 -5.94
C LEU A 448 1.22 0.16 -5.42
N ALA A 449 0.28 0.69 -4.63
CA ALA A 449 0.39 2.02 -4.03
C ALA A 449 1.59 2.12 -3.10
N TRP A 450 1.85 1.07 -2.31
CA TRP A 450 2.98 1.01 -1.39
C TRP A 450 4.31 1.10 -2.15
N TRP A 451 4.54 0.23 -3.14
CA TRP A 451 5.78 0.23 -3.91
C TRP A 451 5.95 1.50 -4.75
N LEU A 452 4.88 1.97 -5.38
CA LEU A 452 4.93 3.16 -6.23
C LEU A 452 5.25 4.42 -5.41
N CYS A 453 4.58 4.63 -4.28
CA CYS A 453 4.86 5.74 -3.39
C CYS A 453 6.26 5.63 -2.76
N PHE A 454 6.70 4.42 -2.41
CA PHE A 454 8.04 4.17 -1.90
C PHE A 454 9.12 4.61 -2.91
N PHE A 455 9.06 4.14 -4.15
CA PHE A 455 10.04 4.53 -5.16
C PHE A 455 9.93 5.99 -5.58
N CYS A 456 8.73 6.58 -5.58
CA CYS A 456 8.56 8.02 -5.74
C CYS A 456 9.29 8.80 -4.64
N ALA A 457 9.15 8.41 -3.37
CA ALA A 457 9.80 9.08 -2.24
C ALA A 457 11.32 8.93 -2.28
N VAL A 458 11.81 7.71 -2.55
CA VAL A 458 13.24 7.43 -2.69
C VAL A 458 13.86 8.26 -3.82
N GLN A 459 13.25 8.25 -5.00
CA GLN A 459 13.77 8.99 -6.16
C GLN A 459 13.68 10.50 -5.94
N TYR A 460 12.62 10.98 -5.30
CA TYR A 460 12.50 12.40 -4.95
C TYR A 460 13.65 12.88 -4.06
N LEU A 461 14.08 12.07 -3.09
CA LEU A 461 15.24 12.37 -2.24
C LEU A 461 16.58 12.27 -2.99
N ARG A 462 16.72 11.30 -3.89
CA ARG A 462 17.95 11.18 -4.71
C ARG A 462 18.17 12.39 -5.60
N LEU A 463 17.09 12.95 -6.14
CA LEU A 463 17.12 14.14 -6.97
C LEU A 463 17.30 15.45 -6.16
N SER A 464 17.43 15.39 -4.83
CA SER A 464 17.77 16.55 -4.02
C SER A 464 19.20 16.99 -4.32
N ALA A 465 19.42 18.29 -4.60
CA ALA A 465 20.75 18.86 -4.72
C ALA A 465 21.58 18.54 -3.46
N PRO A 466 22.90 18.32 -3.59
CA PRO A 466 23.77 18.32 -2.41
C PRO A 466 23.56 19.64 -1.64
N PRO A 467 23.75 19.66 -0.31
CA PRO A 467 23.81 20.93 0.42
C PRO A 467 24.89 21.78 -0.26
N GLU A 468 24.51 23.01 -0.60
CA GLU A 468 25.49 23.99 -1.08
C GLU A 468 26.63 24.00 -0.07
N THR A 469 27.83 23.65 -0.50
CA THR A 469 29.04 23.89 0.29
C THR A 469 29.09 25.39 0.54
N PRO A 470 29.22 25.85 1.80
CA PRO A 470 29.39 27.27 2.07
C PRO A 470 30.54 27.75 1.21
N VAL A 471 30.31 28.75 0.37
CA VAL A 471 31.37 29.47 -0.32
C VAL A 471 32.26 30.04 0.79
N PRO A 472 33.58 29.72 0.84
CA PRO A 472 34.44 30.35 1.79
C PRO A 472 34.41 31.85 1.55
N ALA A 473 34.16 32.62 2.61
CA ALA A 473 34.16 34.08 2.59
C ALA A 473 35.55 34.66 2.26
#